data_4aea5c10f12b26d9f31e653d8b297ce3
#
_entry.id   4aea5c10f12b26d9f31e653d8b297ce3
#
_cell.length_a   1.000
_cell.length_b   1.000
_cell.length_c   1.000
_cell.angle_alpha   90.00
_cell.angle_beta   90.00
_cell.angle_gamma   90.00
#
_symmetry.space_group_name_H-M   'P 1'
#
loop_
_entity.id
_entity.type
_entity.pdbx_description
1 polymer ?
#
loop_
_entity_poly.entity_id
_entity_poly.type
_entity_poly.pdbx_seq_one_letter_code
_entity_poly.pdbx_strand_id
1 'polypeptide(L)'
;MATTTGGFSSEGLALEAKTLELESLSQKEAIEIGEIALDMGFARGLGIAVEVRLKEWIVFHASLPGSTAENDSWIARKARAVLATGNSTMYERVLAEEQGIDWYAVKGMPEETHAIHGGGLPLNVKGMGCVGIL
;
A
#
# COMPACT_ATOMS: atom_id res chain seq x y z
N MET A 1 -6.53 22.80 -12.90
CA MET A 1 -5.78 21.75 -12.18
C MET A 1 -6.72 20.75 -11.55
N ALA A 2 -6.42 19.47 -11.68
CA ALA A 2 -7.22 18.44 -11.05
C ALA A 2 -7.05 18.48 -9.54
N THR A 3 -8.16 18.29 -8.80
CA THR A 3 -8.12 18.12 -7.36
C THR A 3 -7.74 16.68 -7.04
N THR A 4 -6.72 16.47 -6.24
CA THR A 4 -6.25 15.14 -5.86
C THR A 4 -6.68 14.78 -4.46
N THR A 5 -6.78 13.47 -4.20
CA THR A 5 -7.08 12.93 -2.87
C THR A 5 -6.03 13.43 -1.88
N GLY A 6 -6.47 14.02 -0.78
CA GLY A 6 -5.60 14.55 0.27
C GLY A 6 -4.72 15.71 -0.16
N GLY A 7 -4.88 16.23 -1.37
CA GLY A 7 -4.05 17.31 -1.90
C GLY A 7 -2.63 16.87 -2.25
N PHE A 8 -2.35 15.57 -2.31
CA PHE A 8 -1.02 15.05 -2.66
C PHE A 8 -0.73 15.24 -4.16
N SER A 9 0.56 15.28 -4.50
CA SER A 9 1.02 15.24 -5.88
C SER A 9 1.76 13.93 -6.15
N SER A 10 1.66 13.42 -7.37
CA SER A 10 2.39 12.20 -7.73
C SER A 10 3.91 12.41 -7.63
N GLU A 11 4.40 13.60 -8.01
CA GLU A 11 5.82 13.93 -7.88
C GLU A 11 6.28 13.88 -6.42
N GLY A 12 5.51 14.47 -5.50
CA GLY A 12 5.82 14.44 -4.07
C GLY A 12 5.82 13.03 -3.50
N LEU A 13 4.84 12.21 -3.89
CA LEU A 13 4.76 10.82 -3.44
C LEU A 13 5.91 9.98 -4.00
N ALA A 14 6.32 10.22 -5.23
CA ALA A 14 7.47 9.53 -5.82
C ALA A 14 8.78 9.88 -5.11
N LEU A 15 8.96 11.14 -4.73
CA LEU A 15 10.15 11.58 -3.98
C LEU A 15 10.17 10.95 -2.59
N GLU A 16 9.03 10.92 -1.90
CA GLU A 16 8.91 10.29 -0.60
C GLU A 16 9.23 8.79 -0.69
N ALA A 17 8.74 8.11 -1.70
CA ALA A 17 8.99 6.68 -1.89
C ALA A 17 10.48 6.35 -1.96
N LYS A 18 11.29 7.22 -2.56
CA LYS A 18 12.74 7.02 -2.63
C LYS A 18 13.39 7.05 -1.26
N THR A 19 12.86 7.83 -0.32
CA THR A 19 13.41 7.93 1.04
C THR A 19 13.06 6.69 1.87
N LEU A 20 12.11 5.87 1.41
CA LEU A 20 11.64 4.69 2.12
C LEU A 20 12.27 3.40 1.60
N GLU A 21 13.22 3.48 0.65
CA GLU A 21 13.91 2.29 0.18
C GLU A 21 14.72 1.65 1.31
N LEU A 22 14.65 0.32 1.38
CA LEU A 22 15.33 -0.48 2.39
C LEU A 22 16.66 -1.00 1.83
N GLU A 23 17.64 -1.17 2.72
CA GLU A 23 18.92 -1.80 2.34
C GLU A 23 18.71 -3.30 2.10
N SER A 24 17.88 -3.92 2.93
CA SER A 24 17.53 -5.34 2.86
C SER A 24 16.20 -5.56 3.53
N LEU A 25 15.60 -6.72 3.34
CA LEU A 25 14.37 -7.09 4.01
C LEU A 25 14.34 -8.59 4.25
N SER A 26 14.44 -8.99 5.52
CA SER A 26 14.26 -10.38 5.96
C SER A 26 12.81 -10.59 6.40
N GLN A 27 12.43 -11.86 6.57
CA GLN A 27 11.11 -12.19 7.12
C GLN A 27 10.93 -11.58 8.51
N LYS A 28 11.97 -11.65 9.35
CA LYS A 28 11.93 -11.06 10.69
C LYS A 28 11.71 -9.55 10.62
N GLU A 29 12.42 -8.87 9.74
CA GLU A 29 12.27 -7.42 9.56
C GLU A 29 10.88 -7.06 9.03
N ALA A 30 10.32 -7.87 8.14
CA ALA A 30 8.96 -7.68 7.65
C ALA A 30 7.93 -7.78 8.78
N ILE A 31 8.11 -8.74 9.69
CA ILE A 31 7.25 -8.89 10.87
C ILE A 31 7.41 -7.67 11.78
N GLU A 32 8.64 -7.19 11.99
CA GLU A 32 8.89 -6.00 12.82
C GLU A 32 8.20 -4.75 12.26
N ILE A 33 8.19 -4.59 10.94
CA ILE A 33 7.45 -3.50 10.29
C ILE A 33 5.96 -3.60 10.63
N GLY A 34 5.40 -4.81 10.56
CA GLY A 34 4.02 -5.04 10.93
C GLY A 34 3.73 -4.71 12.39
N GLU A 35 4.62 -5.09 13.28
CA GLU A 35 4.49 -4.80 14.71
C GLU A 35 4.51 -3.29 14.99
N ILE A 36 5.40 -2.56 14.31
CA ILE A 36 5.45 -1.09 14.43
C ILE A 36 4.13 -0.47 13.97
N ALA A 37 3.62 -0.89 12.82
CA ALA A 37 2.35 -0.38 12.31
C ALA A 37 1.18 -0.72 13.25
N LEU A 38 1.19 -1.93 13.83
CA LEU A 38 0.19 -2.35 14.81
C LEU A 38 0.21 -1.45 16.04
N ASP A 39 1.40 -1.19 16.59
CA ASP A 39 1.56 -0.33 17.76
C ASP A 39 1.10 1.08 17.47
N MET A 40 1.40 1.63 16.30
CA MET A 40 0.93 2.95 15.89
C MET A 40 -0.59 3.00 15.79
N GLY A 41 -1.20 1.94 15.24
CA GLY A 41 -2.65 1.84 15.15
C GLY A 41 -3.32 1.83 16.51
N PHE A 42 -2.80 1.06 17.45
CA PHE A 42 -3.29 1.06 18.83
C PHE A 42 -3.12 2.41 19.52
N ALA A 43 -1.94 3.02 19.38
CA ALA A 43 -1.66 4.30 20.02
C ALA A 43 -2.61 5.41 19.56
N ARG A 44 -3.07 5.32 18.30
CA ARG A 44 -3.97 6.32 17.71
C ARG A 44 -5.44 5.91 17.74
N GLY A 45 -5.76 4.74 18.30
CA GLY A 45 -7.13 4.24 18.37
C GLY A 45 -7.77 3.99 17.01
N LEU A 46 -7.00 3.53 16.03
CA LEU A 46 -7.49 3.33 14.67
C LEU A 46 -8.15 1.96 14.49
N GLY A 47 -9.35 1.94 13.89
CA GLY A 47 -10.05 0.70 13.55
C GLY A 47 -9.59 0.17 12.20
N ILE A 48 -8.32 -0.24 12.11
CA ILE A 48 -7.69 -0.70 10.87
C ILE A 48 -7.21 -2.14 10.98
N ALA A 49 -6.98 -2.75 9.83
CA ALA A 49 -6.23 -4.00 9.73
C ALA A 49 -4.86 -3.68 9.12
N VAL A 50 -3.83 -4.39 9.60
CA VAL A 50 -2.45 -4.24 9.15
C VAL A 50 -1.97 -5.58 8.63
N GLU A 51 -1.33 -5.58 7.45
CA GLU A 51 -0.82 -6.80 6.86
C GLU A 51 0.52 -6.50 6.18
N VAL A 52 1.47 -7.42 6.32
CA VAL A 52 2.75 -7.36 5.62
C VAL A 52 2.94 -8.64 4.84
N ARG A 53 3.32 -8.51 3.57
CA ARG A 53 3.56 -9.64 2.68
C ARG A 53 4.98 -9.58 2.11
N LEU A 54 5.55 -10.76 1.90
CA LEU A 54 6.73 -10.91 1.04
C LEU A 54 6.23 -11.51 -0.28
N LYS A 55 6.14 -10.67 -1.33
CA LYS A 55 5.39 -10.98 -2.54
C LYS A 55 3.92 -11.26 -2.16
N GLU A 56 3.42 -12.44 -2.42
CA GLU A 56 2.05 -12.84 -2.08
C GLU A 56 1.93 -13.52 -0.72
N TRP A 57 3.06 -13.81 -0.07
CA TRP A 57 3.10 -14.53 1.19
C TRP A 57 2.85 -13.61 2.38
N ILE A 58 1.76 -13.84 3.08
CA ILE A 58 1.42 -13.08 4.29
C ILE A 58 2.33 -13.54 5.43
N VAL A 59 3.15 -12.62 5.94
CA VAL A 59 4.06 -12.90 7.07
C VAL A 59 3.61 -12.21 8.36
N PHE A 60 2.69 -11.25 8.27
CA PHE A 60 2.12 -10.56 9.43
C PHE A 60 0.69 -10.11 9.09
N HIS A 61 -0.22 -10.30 10.04
CA HIS A 61 -1.60 -9.80 9.91
C HIS A 61 -2.18 -9.53 11.29
N ALA A 62 -2.83 -8.40 11.45
CA ALA A 62 -3.54 -8.07 12.67
C ALA A 62 -4.76 -7.19 12.35
N SER A 63 -5.88 -7.51 12.96
CA SER A 63 -7.10 -6.71 12.86
C SER A 63 -7.32 -6.01 14.20
N LEU A 64 -7.30 -4.68 14.19
CA LEU A 64 -7.47 -3.88 15.39
C LEU A 64 -8.96 -3.70 15.71
N PRO A 65 -9.32 -3.38 16.97
CA PRO A 65 -10.71 -3.13 17.33
C PRO A 65 -11.32 -2.04 16.43
N GLY A 66 -12.50 -2.30 15.90
CA GLY A 66 -13.20 -1.43 14.97
C GLY A 66 -13.04 -1.83 13.51
N SER A 67 -12.08 -2.69 13.19
CA SER A 67 -11.97 -3.27 11.84
C SER A 67 -12.96 -4.43 11.68
N THR A 68 -13.21 -4.81 10.43
CA THR A 68 -14.10 -5.94 10.09
C THR A 68 -13.45 -6.81 9.04
N ALA A 69 -14.06 -7.95 8.73
CA ALA A 69 -13.58 -8.84 7.67
C ALA A 69 -13.53 -8.12 6.31
N GLU A 70 -14.31 -7.08 6.11
CA GLU A 70 -14.26 -6.29 4.88
C GLU A 70 -12.91 -5.60 4.69
N ASN A 71 -12.25 -5.20 5.78
CA ASN A 71 -10.89 -4.64 5.71
C ASN A 71 -9.93 -5.61 5.04
N ASP A 72 -10.05 -6.90 5.31
CA ASP A 72 -9.17 -7.91 4.71
C ASP A 72 -9.39 -8.02 3.19
N SER A 73 -10.62 -7.87 2.73
CA SER A 73 -10.92 -7.83 1.30
C SER A 73 -10.25 -6.63 0.63
N TRP A 74 -10.29 -5.46 1.25
CA TRP A 74 -9.62 -4.27 0.75
C TRP A 74 -8.11 -4.45 0.71
N ILE A 75 -7.53 -5.04 1.76
CA ILE A 75 -6.08 -5.33 1.81
C ILE A 75 -5.66 -6.20 0.62
N ALA A 76 -6.38 -7.28 0.35
CA ALA A 76 -6.06 -8.18 -0.75
C ALA A 76 -6.08 -7.47 -2.10
N ARG A 77 -7.07 -6.60 -2.30
CA ARG A 77 -7.22 -5.85 -3.55
C ARG A 77 -6.12 -4.80 -3.71
N LYS A 78 -5.77 -4.10 -2.64
CA LYS A 78 -4.67 -3.12 -2.66
C LYS A 78 -3.33 -3.81 -2.86
N ALA A 79 -3.12 -4.96 -2.24
CA ALA A 79 -1.89 -5.73 -2.41
C ALA A 79 -1.68 -6.13 -3.88
N ARG A 80 -2.74 -6.53 -4.57
CA ARG A 80 -2.65 -6.86 -5.99
C ARG A 80 -2.25 -5.66 -6.83
N ALA A 81 -2.79 -4.48 -6.52
CA ALA A 81 -2.44 -3.25 -7.22
C ALA A 81 -0.97 -2.88 -6.99
N VAL A 82 -0.46 -3.00 -5.75
CA VAL A 82 0.94 -2.74 -5.44
C VAL A 82 1.86 -3.71 -6.19
N LEU A 83 1.54 -4.99 -6.19
CA LEU A 83 2.35 -6.00 -6.91
C LEU A 83 2.36 -5.75 -8.41
N ALA A 84 1.24 -5.33 -8.97
CA ALA A 84 1.12 -5.08 -10.41
C ALA A 84 1.90 -3.84 -10.85
N THR A 85 2.01 -2.82 -10.00
CA THR A 85 2.59 -1.51 -10.38
C THR A 85 3.95 -1.24 -9.76
N GLY A 86 4.27 -1.86 -8.63
CA GLY A 86 5.46 -1.54 -7.85
C GLY A 86 5.36 -0.22 -7.11
N ASN A 87 4.21 0.43 -7.11
CA ASN A 87 3.98 1.73 -6.50
C ASN A 87 2.94 1.63 -5.38
N SER A 88 2.90 2.65 -4.49
CA SER A 88 1.83 2.72 -3.51
C SER A 88 0.48 2.94 -4.21
N THR A 89 -0.58 2.48 -3.57
CA THR A 89 -1.93 2.69 -4.11
C THR A 89 -2.28 4.17 -4.15
N MET A 90 -1.82 4.97 -3.18
CA MET A 90 -2.04 6.41 -3.19
C MET A 90 -1.37 7.08 -4.39
N TYR A 91 -0.13 6.69 -4.73
CA TYR A 91 0.57 7.21 -5.90
C TYR A 91 -0.22 6.94 -7.19
N GLU A 92 -0.68 5.70 -7.38
CA GLU A 92 -1.44 5.33 -8.57
C GLU A 92 -2.76 6.10 -8.66
N ARG A 93 -3.42 6.29 -7.53
CA ARG A 93 -4.67 7.06 -7.47
C ARG A 93 -4.45 8.52 -7.83
N VAL A 94 -3.47 9.16 -7.20
CA VAL A 94 -3.17 10.58 -7.42
C VAL A 94 -2.72 10.82 -8.85
N LEU A 95 -1.88 9.95 -9.39
CA LEU A 95 -1.43 10.06 -10.79
C LEU A 95 -2.61 9.97 -11.75
N ALA A 96 -3.53 9.02 -11.53
CA ALA A 96 -4.74 8.90 -12.35
C ALA A 96 -5.61 10.15 -12.25
N GLU A 97 -5.76 10.70 -11.05
CA GLU A 97 -6.53 11.94 -10.84
C GLU A 97 -5.89 13.12 -11.57
N GLU A 98 -4.56 13.24 -11.53
CA GLU A 98 -3.83 14.29 -12.23
C GLU A 98 -3.99 14.17 -13.75
N GLN A 99 -4.03 12.96 -14.27
CA GLN A 99 -4.18 12.69 -15.68
C GLN A 99 -5.63 12.69 -16.16
N GLY A 100 -6.59 12.74 -15.24
CA GLY A 100 -8.01 12.70 -15.55
C GLY A 100 -8.46 11.38 -16.18
N ILE A 101 -7.87 10.26 -15.79
CA ILE A 101 -8.17 8.94 -16.34
C ILE A 101 -8.86 8.03 -15.32
N ASP A 102 -9.60 7.05 -15.84
CA ASP A 102 -10.12 5.94 -15.05
C ASP A 102 -9.03 4.86 -15.00
N TRP A 103 -8.34 4.76 -13.86
CA TRP A 103 -7.21 3.84 -13.69
C TRP A 103 -7.59 2.38 -14.02
N TYR A 104 -8.76 1.94 -13.56
CA TYR A 104 -9.20 0.55 -13.75
C TYR A 104 -9.41 0.21 -15.22
N ALA A 105 -10.02 1.13 -15.96
CA ALA A 105 -10.26 0.95 -17.39
C ALA A 105 -8.95 0.98 -18.18
N VAL A 106 -8.08 1.95 -17.88
CA VAL A 106 -6.81 2.12 -18.60
C VAL A 106 -5.86 0.94 -18.35
N LYS A 107 -5.78 0.46 -17.10
CA LYS A 107 -4.90 -0.66 -16.75
C LYS A 107 -5.50 -2.01 -17.07
N GLY A 108 -6.80 -2.08 -17.36
CA GLY A 108 -7.46 -3.36 -17.58
C GLY A 108 -7.55 -4.22 -16.33
N MET A 109 -7.57 -3.59 -15.15
CA MET A 109 -7.64 -4.26 -13.85
C MET A 109 -8.93 -3.85 -13.17
N PRO A 110 -9.90 -4.77 -12.97
CA PRO A 110 -11.18 -4.40 -12.38
C PRO A 110 -11.05 -4.10 -10.89
N GLU A 111 -11.87 -3.17 -10.39
CA GLU A 111 -11.87 -2.77 -8.99
C GLU A 111 -12.19 -3.95 -8.05
N GLU A 112 -12.94 -4.92 -8.52
CA GLU A 112 -13.28 -6.12 -7.74
C GLU A 112 -12.05 -6.91 -7.29
N THR A 113 -10.95 -6.83 -8.05
CA THR A 113 -9.71 -7.55 -7.75
C THR A 113 -8.56 -6.64 -7.37
N HIS A 114 -8.58 -5.39 -7.83
CA HIS A 114 -7.51 -4.41 -7.58
C HIS A 114 -8.13 -3.13 -7.04
N ALA A 115 -7.47 -2.50 -6.08
CA ALA A 115 -7.95 -1.22 -5.54
C ALA A 115 -6.79 -0.25 -5.37
N ILE A 116 -7.04 1.01 -5.75
CA ILE A 116 -6.05 2.09 -5.61
C ILE A 116 -6.45 3.12 -4.55
N HIS A 117 -7.33 2.75 -3.61
CA HIS A 117 -7.54 3.56 -2.41
C HIS A 117 -6.26 3.52 -1.56
N GLY A 118 -5.95 4.61 -0.86
CA GLY A 118 -4.74 4.68 -0.06
C GLY A 118 -4.61 3.58 0.99
N GLY A 119 -3.40 3.22 1.33
CA GLY A 119 -3.10 2.22 2.35
C GLY A 119 -2.22 1.06 1.90
N GLY A 120 -1.98 0.89 0.61
CA GLY A 120 -1.05 -0.12 0.11
C GLY A 120 0.31 0.51 -0.19
N LEU A 121 1.39 -0.03 0.39
CA LEU A 121 2.75 0.48 0.19
C LEU A 121 3.68 -0.63 -0.28
N PRO A 122 4.51 -0.37 -1.30
CA PRO A 122 5.53 -1.35 -1.67
C PRO A 122 6.69 -1.30 -0.68
N LEU A 123 7.24 -2.46 -0.38
CA LEU A 123 8.50 -2.57 0.35
C LEU A 123 9.60 -2.76 -0.68
N ASN A 124 10.31 -1.68 -0.98
CA ASN A 124 11.34 -1.66 -2.00
C ASN A 124 12.71 -1.83 -1.35
N VAL A 125 13.50 -2.72 -1.92
CA VAL A 125 14.90 -2.96 -1.52
C VAL A 125 15.80 -2.43 -2.62
N LYS A 126 16.84 -1.70 -2.26
CA LYS A 126 17.78 -1.12 -3.22
C LYS A 126 18.35 -2.20 -4.14
N GLY A 127 18.25 -1.97 -5.45
CA GLY A 127 18.73 -2.88 -6.46
C GLY A 127 17.81 -4.07 -6.75
N MET A 128 16.74 -4.28 -5.99
CA MET A 128 15.82 -5.41 -6.16
C MET A 128 14.39 -4.99 -6.50
N GLY A 129 14.05 -3.72 -6.30
CA GLY A 129 12.70 -3.22 -6.51
C GLY A 129 11.73 -3.68 -5.42
N CYS A 130 10.47 -3.85 -5.77
CA CYS A 130 9.42 -4.23 -4.83
C CYS A 130 9.53 -5.72 -4.48
N VAL A 131 9.87 -6.02 -3.23
CA VAL A 131 9.99 -7.39 -2.72
C VAL A 131 8.88 -7.76 -1.75
N GLY A 132 8.09 -6.78 -1.30
CA GLY A 132 7.00 -7.01 -0.36
C GLY A 132 6.02 -5.85 -0.35
N ILE A 133 5.02 -5.96 0.53
CA ILE A 133 3.91 -5.01 0.65
C ILE A 133 3.58 -4.81 2.12
N LEU A 134 3.29 -3.56 2.48
CA LEU A 134 2.76 -3.18 3.79
C LEU A 134 1.33 -2.69 3.63
#